data_69ba5947f2c43ac6d8ec6bc69f6bd587
#
_entry.id   69ba5947f2c43ac6d8ec6bc69f6bd587
#
_cell.length_a   1.000
_cell.length_b   1.000
_cell.length_c   1.000
_cell.angle_alpha   90.00
_cell.angle_beta   90.00
_cell.angle_gamma   90.00
#
_symmetry.space_group_name_H-M   'P 1'
#
loop_
_entity.id
_entity.type
_entity.pdbx_description
1 polymer ?
#
loop_
_entity_poly.entity_id
_entity_poly.type
_entity_poly.pdbx_seq_one_letter_code
_entity_poly.pdbx_strand_id
1 'polypeptide(L)'
;MKSACLQHLHNIRQSSNRCLRPNRFVTLALSCCCILLLTVACISYRFTGTNINYDLIKTIQIDRMPNRAPYGWAPMEAMFNNKLQDTYANQTRLTIVKRGGDMHLSGEIVGYDQFNKGIAADGFSSQVQLRLTVNVRFENKKGNQRWERQFSASAPYDSRLQLSQVQERIVTELIRDITDQIFNATVADW
;
A
#
# COMPACT_ATOMS: atom_id res chain seq x y z
N MET A 1 31.75 29.90 -69.24
CA MET A 1 30.54 29.48 -68.60
C MET A 1 30.80 28.77 -67.24
N LYS A 2 31.67 29.29 -66.36
CA LYS A 2 31.93 28.68 -65.02
C LYS A 2 31.81 29.64 -63.83
N SER A 3 31.49 30.94 -64.10
CA SER A 3 31.45 31.95 -63.02
C SER A 3 30.10 32.26 -62.46
N ALA A 4 28.98 31.81 -63.07
CA ALA A 4 27.63 32.13 -62.58
C ALA A 4 27.09 31.12 -61.58
N CYS A 5 27.67 29.91 -61.48
CA CYS A 5 27.19 28.86 -60.59
C CYS A 5 27.67 29.00 -59.13
N LEU A 6 28.82 29.71 -58.96
CA LEU A 6 29.40 29.91 -57.61
C LEU A 6 28.72 31.05 -56.81
N GLN A 7 28.14 32.04 -57.53
CA GLN A 7 27.40 33.12 -56.84
C GLN A 7 26.03 32.72 -56.34
N HIS A 8 25.42 31.72 -56.96
CA HIS A 8 24.08 31.22 -56.53
C HIS A 8 24.15 30.38 -55.25
N LEU A 9 25.28 29.71 -54.98
CA LEU A 9 25.46 28.88 -53.78
C LEU A 9 25.86 29.74 -52.55
N HIS A 10 26.42 30.93 -52.77
CA HIS A 10 26.79 31.82 -51.65
C HIS A 10 25.57 32.56 -51.10
N ASN A 11 24.51 32.76 -51.89
CA ASN A 11 23.32 33.49 -51.48
C ASN A 11 22.30 32.60 -50.72
N ILE A 12 22.39 31.30 -50.85
CA ILE A 12 21.50 30.36 -50.12
C ILE A 12 22.01 30.15 -48.69
N ARG A 13 23.32 30.40 -48.44
CA ARG A 13 23.91 30.19 -47.09
C ARG A 13 23.68 31.34 -46.12
N GLN A 14 23.19 32.51 -46.60
CA GLN A 14 23.00 33.69 -45.76
C GLN A 14 21.57 33.90 -45.24
N SER A 15 20.62 33.04 -45.67
CA SER A 15 19.20 33.17 -45.25
C SER A 15 18.80 32.36 -44.01
N SER A 16 19.75 31.63 -43.40
CA SER A 16 19.37 30.70 -42.31
C SER A 16 19.80 31.14 -40.91
N ASN A 17 20.36 32.34 -40.71
CA ASN A 17 20.78 32.81 -39.40
C ASN A 17 19.99 34.05 -38.93
N ARG A 18 18.65 34.04 -39.08
CA ARG A 18 17.83 34.86 -38.19
C ARG A 18 17.64 34.11 -36.88
N CYS A 19 18.66 34.15 -36.06
CA CYS A 19 18.57 33.85 -34.65
C CYS A 19 17.47 34.74 -34.06
N LEU A 20 16.26 34.19 -33.88
CA LEU A 20 15.19 34.82 -33.10
C LEU A 20 15.77 35.01 -31.70
N ARG A 21 16.23 36.22 -31.37
CA ARG A 21 16.50 36.59 -29.98
C ARG A 21 15.17 36.37 -29.23
N PRO A 22 15.09 35.39 -28.34
CA PRO A 22 13.85 35.21 -27.59
C PRO A 22 13.64 36.47 -26.77
N ASN A 23 12.50 37.13 -27.03
CA ASN A 23 12.10 38.31 -26.28
C ASN A 23 12.09 37.88 -24.80
N ARG A 24 12.79 38.58 -23.91
CA ARG A 24 12.90 38.25 -22.47
C ARG A 24 11.56 38.01 -21.83
N PHE A 25 10.51 38.66 -22.35
CA PHE A 25 9.13 38.46 -21.94
C PHE A 25 8.55 37.13 -22.37
N VAL A 26 8.90 36.61 -23.55
CA VAL A 26 8.42 35.28 -24.04
C VAL A 26 9.07 34.15 -23.24
N THR A 27 10.38 34.24 -22.94
CA THR A 27 11.05 33.23 -22.11
C THR A 27 10.57 33.25 -20.65
N LEU A 28 10.29 34.42 -20.09
CA LEU A 28 9.69 34.56 -18.76
C LEU A 28 8.25 33.99 -18.73
N ALA A 29 7.46 34.30 -19.75
CA ALA A 29 6.10 33.77 -19.86
C ALA A 29 6.08 32.24 -20.03
N LEU A 30 6.99 31.68 -20.84
CA LEU A 30 7.12 30.23 -21.02
C LEU A 30 7.59 29.52 -19.74
N SER A 31 8.55 30.14 -19.02
CA SER A 31 9.02 29.62 -17.72
C SER A 31 7.93 29.66 -16.66
N CYS A 32 7.14 30.75 -16.60
CA CYS A 32 6.02 30.86 -15.67
C CYS A 32 4.91 29.84 -15.98
N CYS A 33 4.63 29.60 -17.27
CA CYS A 33 3.66 28.58 -17.70
C CYS A 33 4.12 27.15 -17.34
N CYS A 34 5.41 26.83 -17.49
CA CYS A 34 5.97 25.54 -17.06
C CYS A 34 5.90 25.35 -15.54
N ILE A 35 6.13 26.38 -14.75
CA ILE A 35 6.02 26.33 -13.28
C ILE A 35 4.55 26.13 -12.86
N LEU A 36 3.61 26.81 -13.51
CA LEU A 36 2.16 26.64 -13.27
C LEU A 36 1.68 25.22 -13.63
N LEU A 37 2.20 24.63 -14.71
CA LEU A 37 1.87 23.26 -15.10
C LEU A 37 2.43 22.20 -14.11
N LEU A 38 3.58 22.48 -13.50
CA LEU A 38 4.16 21.60 -12.48
C LEU A 38 3.40 21.64 -11.14
N THR A 39 2.74 22.74 -10.81
CA THR A 39 1.94 22.85 -9.57
C THR A 39 0.59 22.14 -9.68
N VAL A 40 0.05 21.94 -10.88
CA VAL A 40 -1.20 21.18 -11.10
C VAL A 40 -0.96 19.65 -11.06
N ALA A 41 0.29 19.19 -11.20
CA ALA A 41 0.64 17.76 -11.15
C ALA A 41 0.58 17.15 -9.74
N CYS A 42 0.36 17.93 -8.68
CA CYS A 42 0.00 17.43 -7.35
C CYS A 42 -1.49 17.09 -7.26
N ILE A 43 -2.09 16.52 -8.31
CA ILE A 43 -3.36 15.82 -8.18
C ILE A 43 -3.06 14.60 -7.33
N SER A 44 -3.49 14.66 -6.08
CA SER A 44 -3.55 13.55 -5.14
C SER A 44 -4.08 12.32 -5.87
N TYR A 45 -3.20 11.40 -6.25
CA TYR A 45 -3.57 10.07 -6.69
C TYR A 45 -4.20 9.39 -5.47
N ARG A 46 -5.49 9.58 -5.28
CA ARG A 46 -6.28 8.68 -4.46
C ARG A 46 -6.26 7.36 -5.20
N PHE A 47 -5.38 6.50 -4.75
CA PHE A 47 -5.37 5.10 -5.13
C PHE A 47 -6.67 4.47 -4.57
N THR A 48 -7.77 4.69 -5.24
CA THR A 48 -9.01 3.95 -5.03
C THR A 48 -8.89 2.66 -5.85
N GLY A 49 -7.88 1.86 -5.49
CA GLY A 49 -7.67 0.53 -6.05
C GLY A 49 -8.61 -0.52 -5.45
N THR A 50 -9.86 -0.14 -5.16
CA THR A 50 -10.88 -1.12 -4.79
C THR A 50 -11.61 -1.54 -6.05
N ASN A 51 -11.37 -2.76 -6.51
CA ASN A 51 -12.09 -3.36 -7.64
C ASN A 51 -13.51 -3.84 -7.27
N ILE A 52 -14.05 -3.37 -6.13
CA ILE A 52 -15.40 -3.74 -5.70
C ILE A 52 -16.43 -3.08 -6.60
N ASN A 53 -17.30 -3.88 -7.19
CA ASN A 53 -18.50 -3.37 -7.84
C ASN A 53 -19.53 -2.94 -6.78
N TYR A 54 -19.50 -1.67 -6.37
CA TYR A 54 -20.38 -1.10 -5.34
C TYR A 54 -21.86 -1.05 -5.75
N ASP A 55 -22.21 -1.28 -7.01
CA ASP A 55 -23.61 -1.40 -7.43
C ASP A 55 -24.21 -2.73 -6.97
N LEU A 56 -23.38 -3.78 -6.89
CA LEU A 56 -23.79 -5.13 -6.50
C LEU A 56 -23.46 -5.45 -5.04
N ILE A 57 -22.34 -4.96 -4.51
CA ILE A 57 -21.79 -5.27 -3.20
C ILE A 57 -21.84 -4.02 -2.33
N LYS A 58 -22.70 -3.97 -1.35
CA LYS A 58 -22.93 -2.82 -0.48
C LYS A 58 -22.57 -3.04 0.96
N THR A 59 -22.53 -4.32 1.38
CA THR A 59 -22.40 -4.67 2.78
C THR A 59 -21.31 -5.72 3.01
N ILE A 60 -20.62 -5.59 4.15
CA ILE A 60 -19.65 -6.57 4.63
C ILE A 60 -19.98 -6.97 6.07
N GLN A 61 -19.96 -8.26 6.33
CA GLN A 61 -19.98 -8.84 7.67
C GLN A 61 -18.55 -9.20 8.04
N ILE A 62 -18.07 -8.67 9.15
CA ILE A 62 -16.75 -8.99 9.72
C ILE A 62 -17.02 -9.63 11.08
N ASP A 63 -16.75 -10.92 11.16
CA ASP A 63 -16.87 -11.65 12.42
C ASP A 63 -15.68 -11.36 13.33
N ARG A 64 -15.89 -11.44 14.64
CA ARG A 64 -14.80 -11.34 15.59
C ARG A 64 -13.84 -12.51 15.40
N MET A 65 -12.56 -12.22 15.23
CA MET A 65 -11.48 -13.19 15.10
C MET A 65 -10.88 -13.46 16.48
N PRO A 66 -11.16 -14.62 17.09
CA PRO A 66 -10.64 -14.96 18.40
C PRO A 66 -9.16 -15.29 18.35
N ASN A 67 -8.48 -15.08 19.47
CA ASN A 67 -7.12 -15.54 19.64
C ASN A 67 -7.10 -17.02 20.05
N ARG A 68 -6.55 -17.88 19.18
CA ARG A 68 -6.33 -19.32 19.39
C ARG A 68 -4.85 -19.69 19.48
N ALA A 69 -3.96 -18.70 19.39
CA ALA A 69 -2.54 -18.95 19.54
C ALA A 69 -2.22 -19.47 20.95
N PRO A 70 -1.33 -20.46 21.10
CA PRO A 70 -0.96 -21.04 22.40
C PRO A 70 -0.42 -20.01 23.40
N TYR A 71 0.29 -19.03 22.86
CA TYR A 71 0.82 -17.90 23.63
C TYR A 71 0.30 -16.62 22.98
N GLY A 72 -0.46 -15.84 23.71
CA GLY A 72 -1.04 -14.64 23.19
C GLY A 72 -0.99 -13.50 24.21
N TRP A 73 -0.69 -12.32 23.74
CA TRP A 73 -0.82 -11.12 24.53
C TRP A 73 -2.30 -10.70 24.57
N ALA A 74 -2.89 -10.57 25.76
CA ALA A 74 -4.32 -10.38 25.93
C ALA A 74 -4.93 -9.21 25.14
N PRO A 75 -4.31 -8.03 25.01
CA PRO A 75 -4.85 -6.94 24.21
C PRO A 75 -4.87 -7.18 22.69
N MET A 76 -4.06 -8.11 22.18
CA MET A 76 -3.85 -8.35 20.74
C MET A 76 -5.14 -8.64 19.98
N GLU A 77 -6.04 -9.45 20.54
CA GLU A 77 -7.32 -9.79 19.92
C GLU A 77 -8.19 -8.55 19.68
N ALA A 78 -8.31 -7.70 20.71
CA ALA A 78 -9.10 -6.47 20.59
C ALA A 78 -8.47 -5.49 19.58
N MET A 79 -7.15 -5.31 19.66
CA MET A 79 -6.40 -4.45 18.74
C MET A 79 -6.56 -4.92 17.28
N PHE A 80 -6.46 -6.23 17.03
CA PHE A 80 -6.61 -6.81 15.69
C PHE A 80 -8.02 -6.56 15.14
N ASN A 81 -9.05 -6.90 15.91
CA ASN A 81 -10.44 -6.75 15.47
C ASN A 81 -10.82 -5.27 15.23
N ASN A 82 -10.37 -4.37 16.09
CA ASN A 82 -10.59 -2.94 15.92
C ASN A 82 -9.91 -2.43 14.65
N LYS A 83 -8.61 -2.75 14.48
CA LYS A 83 -7.85 -2.32 13.29
C LYS A 83 -8.46 -2.83 11.99
N LEU A 84 -8.91 -4.10 11.99
CA LEU A 84 -9.56 -4.70 10.83
C LEU A 84 -10.85 -3.96 10.46
N GLN A 85 -11.73 -3.71 11.43
CA GLN A 85 -12.97 -2.95 11.22
C GLN A 85 -12.69 -1.52 10.75
N ASP A 86 -11.75 -0.83 11.39
CA ASP A 86 -11.36 0.53 11.02
C ASP A 86 -10.81 0.60 9.59
N THR A 87 -10.03 -0.40 9.17
CA THR A 87 -9.49 -0.46 7.81
C THR A 87 -10.61 -0.53 6.77
N TYR A 88 -11.59 -1.41 6.95
CA TYR A 88 -12.72 -1.50 6.02
C TYR A 88 -13.66 -0.29 6.08
N ALA A 89 -13.92 0.24 7.27
CA ALA A 89 -14.78 1.42 7.44
C ALA A 89 -14.19 2.66 6.76
N ASN A 90 -12.86 2.84 6.84
CA ASN A 90 -12.20 4.05 6.33
C ASN A 90 -11.76 3.94 4.87
N GLN A 91 -11.51 2.71 4.37
CA GLN A 91 -10.94 2.51 3.02
C GLN A 91 -11.95 2.00 2.00
N THR A 92 -13.18 1.66 2.42
CA THR A 92 -14.25 1.23 1.51
C THR A 92 -15.52 2.05 1.71
N ARG A 93 -16.46 1.90 0.76
CA ARG A 93 -17.83 2.42 0.88
C ARG A 93 -18.81 1.37 1.41
N LEU A 94 -18.28 0.21 1.87
CA LEU A 94 -19.11 -0.87 2.37
C LEU A 94 -19.68 -0.52 3.74
N THR A 95 -20.96 -0.85 3.93
CA THR A 95 -21.58 -0.77 5.26
C THR A 95 -21.26 -2.04 6.03
N ILE A 96 -20.61 -1.89 7.19
CA ILE A 96 -20.34 -3.03 8.08
C ILE A 96 -21.65 -3.44 8.78
N VAL A 97 -22.04 -4.69 8.60
CA VAL A 97 -23.27 -5.26 9.18
C VAL A 97 -22.94 -6.44 10.10
N LYS A 98 -23.79 -6.68 11.10
CA LYS A 98 -23.59 -7.77 12.05
C LYS A 98 -23.91 -9.15 11.46
N ARG A 99 -24.83 -9.23 10.50
CA ARG A 99 -25.27 -10.48 9.85
C ARG A 99 -25.75 -10.19 8.43
N GLY A 100 -25.58 -11.18 7.55
CA GLY A 100 -26.19 -11.15 6.23
C GLY A 100 -25.51 -10.22 5.22
N GLY A 101 -24.23 -9.88 5.41
CA GLY A 101 -23.46 -9.09 4.45
C GLY A 101 -23.36 -9.78 3.09
N ASP A 102 -23.18 -8.97 2.02
CA ASP A 102 -22.86 -9.46 0.68
C ASP A 102 -21.47 -10.12 0.66
N MET A 103 -20.55 -9.53 1.41
CA MET A 103 -19.24 -10.10 1.73
C MET A 103 -19.23 -10.57 3.19
N HIS A 104 -18.52 -11.65 3.45
CA HIS A 104 -18.34 -12.20 4.80
C HIS A 104 -16.87 -12.51 5.04
N LEU A 105 -16.33 -11.95 6.10
CA LEU A 105 -14.95 -12.13 6.55
C LEU A 105 -14.97 -12.73 7.96
N SER A 106 -14.33 -13.88 8.12
CA SER A 106 -14.19 -14.58 9.39
C SER A 106 -12.79 -15.16 9.51
N GLY A 107 -12.39 -15.55 10.71
CA GLY A 107 -11.06 -16.14 10.91
C GLY A 107 -10.69 -16.26 12.37
N GLU A 108 -9.42 -16.55 12.59
CA GLU A 108 -8.84 -16.70 13.93
C GLU A 108 -7.34 -16.41 13.92
N ILE A 109 -6.82 -15.88 15.01
CA ILE A 109 -5.38 -15.71 15.23
C ILE A 109 -4.84 -17.07 15.70
N VAL A 110 -3.92 -17.67 14.96
CA VAL A 110 -3.43 -19.04 15.17
C VAL A 110 -1.98 -19.12 15.63
N GLY A 111 -1.19 -18.07 15.42
CA GLY A 111 0.21 -18.06 15.78
C GLY A 111 0.67 -16.72 16.37
N TYR A 112 1.46 -16.80 17.43
CA TYR A 112 2.15 -15.69 18.06
C TYR A 112 3.47 -16.21 18.62
N ASP A 113 4.52 -16.16 17.78
CA ASP A 113 5.76 -16.88 18.02
C ASP A 113 6.97 -15.98 17.96
N GLN A 114 7.95 -16.27 18.80
CA GLN A 114 9.28 -15.66 18.77
C GLN A 114 10.27 -16.65 18.15
N PHE A 115 11.15 -16.17 17.29
CA PHE A 115 12.24 -16.96 16.74
C PHE A 115 13.49 -16.09 16.50
N ASN A 116 14.65 -16.71 16.61
CA ASN A 116 15.93 -16.04 16.43
C ASN A 116 16.22 -15.85 14.93
N LYS A 117 16.66 -14.66 14.55
CA LYS A 117 17.08 -14.34 13.19
C LYS A 117 18.60 -14.18 13.13
N GLY A 118 19.27 -15.27 12.79
CA GLY A 118 20.72 -15.28 12.61
C GLY A 118 21.51 -15.30 13.91
N ILE A 119 22.77 -15.65 13.78
CA ILE A 119 23.77 -15.65 14.83
C ILE A 119 24.76 -14.54 14.47
N ALA A 120 25.03 -13.63 15.38
CA ALA A 120 26.08 -12.63 15.20
C ALA A 120 27.46 -13.29 15.24
N ALA A 121 28.51 -12.60 14.78
CA ALA A 121 29.87 -13.13 14.73
C ALA A 121 30.43 -13.52 16.12
N ASP A 122 29.82 -13.03 17.19
CA ASP A 122 30.13 -13.36 18.59
C ASP A 122 29.38 -14.60 19.11
N GLY A 123 28.61 -15.28 18.26
CA GLY A 123 27.85 -16.48 18.62
C GLY A 123 26.49 -16.23 19.26
N PHE A 124 26.10 -14.97 19.51
CA PHE A 124 24.81 -14.62 20.08
C PHE A 124 23.83 -14.16 19.00
N SER A 125 22.53 -14.45 19.19
CA SER A 125 21.50 -13.89 18.33
C SER A 125 21.36 -12.39 18.62
N SER A 126 21.66 -11.56 17.62
CA SER A 126 21.53 -10.10 17.75
C SER A 126 20.10 -9.60 17.58
N GLN A 127 19.26 -10.40 16.93
CA GLN A 127 17.88 -10.05 16.65
C GLN A 127 16.94 -11.24 16.88
N VAL A 128 15.83 -10.94 17.51
CA VAL A 128 14.68 -11.83 17.65
C VAL A 128 13.56 -11.30 16.75
N GLN A 129 12.83 -12.20 16.12
CA GLN A 129 11.62 -11.84 15.38
C GLN A 129 10.39 -12.30 16.13
N LEU A 130 9.39 -11.42 16.20
CA LEU A 130 8.04 -11.77 16.60
C LEU A 130 7.21 -11.98 15.34
N ARG A 131 6.49 -13.09 15.25
CA ARG A 131 5.58 -13.42 14.15
C ARG A 131 4.15 -13.52 14.66
N LEU A 132 3.25 -12.91 13.92
CA LEU A 132 1.81 -13.07 14.09
C LEU A 132 1.25 -13.79 12.86
N THR A 133 0.35 -14.76 13.07
CA THR A 133 -0.26 -15.56 12.02
C THR A 133 -1.77 -15.62 12.22
N VAL A 134 -2.52 -15.38 11.15
CA VAL A 134 -3.99 -15.35 11.16
C VAL A 134 -4.52 -16.20 10.01
N ASN A 135 -5.45 -17.11 10.30
CA ASN A 135 -6.24 -17.80 9.29
C ASN A 135 -7.49 -17.00 8.98
N VAL A 136 -7.75 -16.76 7.71
CA VAL A 136 -8.89 -15.95 7.25
C VAL A 136 -9.70 -16.72 6.24
N ARG A 137 -11.02 -16.71 6.41
CA ARG A 137 -12.01 -17.19 5.46
C ARG A 137 -12.78 -16.00 4.92
N PHE A 138 -12.85 -15.92 3.62
CA PHE A 138 -13.58 -14.90 2.90
C PHE A 138 -14.61 -15.52 1.97
N GLU A 139 -15.79 -14.92 1.94
CA GLU A 139 -16.87 -15.28 1.04
C GLU A 139 -17.50 -14.02 0.45
N ASN A 140 -17.57 -13.94 -0.86
CA ASN A 140 -18.32 -12.93 -1.59
C ASN A 140 -19.49 -13.62 -2.30
N LYS A 141 -20.70 -13.45 -1.76
CA LYS A 141 -21.93 -14.08 -2.27
C LYS A 141 -22.34 -13.57 -3.64
N LYS A 142 -22.04 -12.31 -3.96
CA LYS A 142 -22.40 -11.69 -5.23
C LYS A 142 -21.39 -12.01 -6.35
N GLY A 143 -20.10 -12.13 -5.99
CA GLY A 143 -19.02 -12.48 -6.91
C GLY A 143 -18.76 -13.99 -7.00
N ASN A 144 -19.51 -14.81 -6.27
CA ASN A 144 -19.31 -16.27 -6.17
C ASN A 144 -17.86 -16.67 -5.85
N GLN A 145 -17.21 -15.91 -4.98
CA GLN A 145 -15.82 -16.08 -4.61
C GLN A 145 -15.74 -16.54 -3.15
N ARG A 146 -14.97 -17.60 -2.92
CA ARG A 146 -14.71 -18.14 -1.57
C ARG A 146 -13.28 -18.65 -1.51
N TRP A 147 -12.58 -18.27 -0.43
CA TRP A 147 -11.25 -18.79 -0.14
C TRP A 147 -10.97 -18.82 1.35
N GLU A 148 -9.99 -19.64 1.73
CA GLU A 148 -9.38 -19.67 3.05
C GLU A 148 -7.87 -19.52 2.85
N ARG A 149 -7.27 -18.54 3.50
CA ARG A 149 -5.84 -18.23 3.39
C ARG A 149 -5.24 -17.90 4.75
N GLN A 150 -3.98 -18.22 4.92
CA GLN A 150 -3.19 -17.83 6.06
C GLN A 150 -2.37 -16.59 5.73
N PHE A 151 -2.42 -15.59 6.61
CA PHE A 151 -1.64 -14.36 6.53
C PHE A 151 -0.67 -14.32 7.70
N SER A 152 0.55 -13.88 7.46
CA SER A 152 1.54 -13.74 8.51
C SER A 152 2.41 -12.51 8.28
N ALA A 153 2.81 -11.87 9.38
CA ALA A 153 3.79 -10.82 9.40
C ALA A 153 4.80 -11.09 10.50
N SER A 154 6.03 -10.61 10.33
CA SER A 154 7.07 -10.72 11.32
C SER A 154 7.89 -9.44 11.40
N ALA A 155 8.18 -8.98 12.62
CA ALA A 155 8.98 -7.80 12.88
C ALA A 155 10.14 -8.11 13.83
N PRO A 156 11.35 -7.61 13.53
CA PRO A 156 12.52 -7.83 14.35
C PRO A 156 12.57 -6.87 15.57
N TYR A 157 13.18 -7.31 16.63
CA TYR A 157 13.57 -6.45 17.73
C TYR A 157 14.91 -6.91 18.32
N ASP A 158 15.57 -6.00 19.08
CA ASP A 158 16.86 -6.27 19.69
C ASP A 158 16.72 -7.32 20.80
N SER A 159 17.54 -8.40 20.72
CA SER A 159 17.53 -9.49 21.70
C SER A 159 17.87 -9.06 23.13
N ARG A 160 18.48 -7.88 23.30
CA ARG A 160 18.78 -7.29 24.62
C ARG A 160 17.56 -6.70 25.32
N LEU A 161 16.47 -6.47 24.57
CA LEU A 161 15.23 -5.93 25.12
C LEU A 161 14.31 -7.07 25.54
N GLN A 162 13.61 -6.88 26.64
CA GLN A 162 12.52 -7.78 27.00
C GLN A 162 11.32 -7.53 26.08
N LEU A 163 10.66 -8.60 25.65
CA LEU A 163 9.49 -8.48 24.77
C LEU A 163 8.43 -7.52 25.35
N SER A 164 8.19 -7.58 26.65
CA SER A 164 7.21 -6.71 27.33
C SER A 164 7.44 -5.21 27.12
N GLN A 165 8.66 -4.78 26.88
CA GLN A 165 9.01 -3.37 26.66
C GLN A 165 8.68 -2.89 25.24
N VAL A 166 8.65 -3.80 24.27
CA VAL A 166 8.50 -3.48 22.84
C VAL A 166 7.25 -4.10 22.22
N GLN A 167 6.57 -4.94 22.98
CA GLN A 167 5.47 -5.79 22.53
C GLN A 167 4.33 -5.02 21.88
N GLU A 168 3.84 -3.97 22.52
CA GLU A 168 2.73 -3.17 22.02
C GLU A 168 3.08 -2.55 20.66
N ARG A 169 4.25 -1.94 20.55
CA ARG A 169 4.73 -1.34 19.30
C ARG A 169 4.83 -2.36 18.17
N ILE A 170 5.45 -3.51 18.46
CA ILE A 170 5.68 -4.56 17.45
C ILE A 170 4.36 -5.20 17.05
N VAL A 171 3.48 -5.53 18.00
CA VAL A 171 2.17 -6.11 17.71
C VAL A 171 1.30 -5.15 16.88
N THR A 172 1.36 -3.84 17.18
CA THR A 172 0.66 -2.83 16.37
C THR A 172 1.14 -2.82 14.92
N GLU A 173 2.45 -2.92 14.69
CA GLU A 173 3.04 -3.02 13.36
C GLU A 173 2.58 -4.30 12.64
N LEU A 174 2.69 -5.46 13.29
CA LEU A 174 2.25 -6.75 12.72
C LEU A 174 0.77 -6.78 12.37
N ILE A 175 -0.08 -6.23 13.24
CA ILE A 175 -1.52 -6.13 13.02
C ILE A 175 -1.81 -5.27 11.80
N ARG A 176 -1.14 -4.12 11.67
CA ARG A 176 -1.29 -3.25 10.49
C ARG A 176 -0.93 -4.01 9.21
N ASP A 177 0.23 -4.65 9.19
CA ASP A 177 0.71 -5.35 8.00
C ASP A 177 -0.21 -6.51 7.60
N ILE A 178 -0.72 -7.28 8.57
CA ILE A 178 -1.67 -8.37 8.28
C ILE A 178 -3.02 -7.82 7.83
N THR A 179 -3.54 -6.77 8.46
CA THR A 179 -4.83 -6.17 8.04
C THR A 179 -4.73 -5.59 6.63
N ASP A 180 -3.60 -5.00 6.24
CA ASP A 180 -3.36 -4.50 4.90
C ASP A 180 -3.28 -5.65 3.88
N GLN A 181 -2.63 -6.79 4.23
CA GLN A 181 -2.62 -7.98 3.38
C GLN A 181 -4.03 -8.56 3.17
N ILE A 182 -4.82 -8.68 4.26
CA ILE A 182 -6.20 -9.18 4.18
C ILE A 182 -7.05 -8.24 3.34
N PHE A 183 -6.94 -6.94 3.55
CA PHE A 183 -7.66 -5.93 2.79
C PHE A 183 -7.34 -6.03 1.30
N ASN A 184 -6.06 -6.11 0.93
CA ASN A 184 -5.65 -6.25 -0.46
C ASN A 184 -6.19 -7.55 -1.09
N ALA A 185 -6.15 -8.67 -0.37
CA ALA A 185 -6.64 -9.95 -0.87
C ALA A 185 -8.17 -10.00 -1.03
N THR A 186 -8.92 -9.15 -0.33
CA THR A 186 -10.38 -9.13 -0.39
C THR A 186 -10.96 -8.03 -1.27
N VAL A 187 -10.24 -6.93 -1.44
CA VAL A 187 -10.75 -5.69 -2.04
C VAL A 187 -10.03 -5.31 -3.31
N ALA A 188 -8.73 -5.63 -3.43
CA ALA A 188 -7.90 -5.23 -4.57
C ALA A 188 -7.66 -6.37 -5.59
N ASP A 189 -7.82 -7.62 -5.18
CA ASP A 189 -7.41 -8.81 -5.96
C ASP A 189 -8.64 -9.45 -6.66
N TRP A 190 -9.20 -8.73 -7.66
CA TRP A 190 -10.37 -9.15 -8.47
C TRP A 190 -10.03 -9.24 -9.94
#